data_59d23d1390c642db459b8f4e3567dc06
#
_entry.id   59d23d1390c642db459b8f4e3567dc06
#
_cell.length_a   1.000
_cell.length_b   1.000
_cell.length_c   1.000
_cell.angle_alpha   90.00
_cell.angle_beta   90.00
_cell.angle_gamma   90.00
#
_symmetry.space_group_name_H-M   'P 1'
#
loop_
_entity.id
_entity.type
_entity.pdbx_description
1 polymer ?
#
loop_
_entity_poly.entity_id
_entity_poly.type
_entity_poly.pdbx_seq_one_letter_code
_entity_poly.pdbx_strand_id
1 'polypeptide(L)'
;MSCSNTAVFSRGDSFASVWTWVPGAGEPANLIGTTITSTLQDRAGQNHDMTVTLAAGGLSFTTFYSGETSRWALGLASWDIRFTFPGGPVTHSTIFRVQVQETITQA
;
A
#
# COMPACT_ATOMS: atom_id res chain seq x y z
N MET A 1 13.90 14.20 -13.34
CA MET A 1 13.10 13.12 -13.90
C MET A 1 11.93 12.85 -12.98
N SER A 2 10.76 12.83 -13.52
CA SER A 2 9.59 12.46 -12.73
C SER A 2 9.31 10.98 -12.93
N CYS A 3 9.13 10.28 -11.83
CA CYS A 3 8.68 8.89 -11.88
C CYS A 3 7.17 8.87 -11.66
N SER A 4 6.48 8.14 -12.50
CA SER A 4 5.06 7.92 -12.28
C SER A 4 4.88 6.96 -11.12
N ASN A 5 4.08 7.35 -10.13
CA ASN A 5 3.68 6.48 -9.03
C ASN A 5 2.35 5.78 -9.33
N THR A 6 1.97 5.76 -10.60
CA THR A 6 0.71 5.14 -11.02
C THR A 6 0.95 3.72 -11.48
N ALA A 7 0.24 2.79 -10.87
CA ALA A 7 0.20 1.40 -11.28
C ALA A 7 -1.17 1.11 -11.88
N VAL A 8 -1.27 0.05 -12.68
CA VAL A 8 -2.53 -0.42 -13.25
C VAL A 8 -2.93 -1.70 -12.53
N PHE A 9 -4.20 -1.80 -12.14
CA PHE A 9 -4.71 -2.94 -11.42
C PHE A 9 -6.09 -3.33 -11.98
N SER A 10 -6.26 -4.60 -12.30
CA SER A 10 -7.55 -5.12 -12.75
C SER A 10 -8.37 -5.58 -11.55
N ARG A 11 -9.54 -4.98 -11.34
CA ARG A 11 -10.38 -5.36 -10.22
C ARG A 11 -10.84 -6.81 -10.36
N GLY A 12 -10.98 -7.49 -9.23
CA GLY A 12 -11.19 -8.92 -9.18
C GLY A 12 -9.91 -9.71 -8.96
N ASP A 13 -8.76 -9.13 -9.29
CA ASP A 13 -7.46 -9.74 -9.01
C ASP A 13 -7.07 -9.53 -7.55
N SER A 14 -6.10 -10.32 -7.08
CA SER A 14 -5.54 -10.13 -5.75
C SER A 14 -4.63 -8.91 -5.75
N PHE A 15 -4.80 -8.03 -4.77
CA PHE A 15 -3.96 -6.83 -4.63
C PHE A 15 -2.92 -7.06 -3.54
N ALA A 16 -1.65 -7.14 -3.92
CA ALA A 16 -0.56 -7.35 -2.98
C ALA A 16 0.72 -6.68 -3.50
N SER A 17 1.56 -6.21 -2.58
CA SER A 17 2.83 -5.57 -2.90
C SER A 17 3.86 -5.86 -1.83
N VAL A 18 5.12 -5.99 -2.24
CA VAL A 18 6.25 -6.17 -1.35
C VAL A 18 7.08 -4.89 -1.36
N TRP A 19 7.48 -4.43 -0.18
CA TRP A 19 8.20 -3.18 0.01
C TRP A 19 9.52 -3.43 0.73
N THR A 20 10.56 -2.72 0.32
CA THR A 20 11.85 -2.73 0.99
C THR A 20 12.03 -1.42 1.75
N TRP A 21 12.42 -1.52 3.03
CA TRP A 21 12.69 -0.35 3.84
C TRP A 21 14.08 0.19 3.55
N VAL A 22 14.15 1.46 3.16
CA VAL A 22 15.39 2.19 2.97
C VAL A 22 15.36 3.37 3.92
N PRO A 23 16.10 3.31 5.06
CA PRO A 23 16.01 4.39 6.04
C PRO A 23 16.65 5.66 5.53
N GLY A 24 15.98 6.78 5.81
CA GLY A 24 16.53 8.09 5.63
C GLY A 24 17.24 8.59 6.88
N ALA A 25 17.74 9.81 6.83
CA ALA A 25 18.40 10.42 7.98
C ALA A 25 17.42 10.55 9.16
N GLY A 26 17.82 10.07 10.33
CA GLY A 26 17.00 10.10 11.53
C GLY A 26 15.95 9.02 11.63
N GLU A 27 15.87 8.12 10.65
CA GLU A 27 14.92 7.01 10.65
C GLU A 27 15.57 5.74 11.19
N PRO A 28 14.76 4.82 11.76
CA PRO A 28 15.32 3.57 12.27
C PRO A 28 15.90 2.69 11.15
N ALA A 29 16.90 1.89 11.49
CA ALA A 29 17.57 1.01 10.53
C ALA A 29 16.65 -0.10 10.02
N ASN A 30 15.65 -0.50 10.82
CA ASN A 30 14.65 -1.49 10.44
C ASN A 30 13.32 -1.13 11.07
N LEU A 31 12.29 -1.89 10.70
CA LEU A 31 10.90 -1.59 11.10
C LEU A 31 10.41 -2.44 12.28
N ILE A 32 11.30 -3.15 12.97
CA ILE A 32 10.90 -3.94 14.13
C ILE A 32 10.31 -3.01 15.20
N GLY A 33 9.12 -3.34 15.69
CA GLY A 33 8.41 -2.52 16.67
C GLY A 33 7.64 -1.35 16.08
N THR A 34 7.71 -1.16 14.77
CA THR A 34 6.95 -0.12 14.06
C THR A 34 5.57 -0.64 13.71
N THR A 35 4.53 0.17 13.94
CA THR A 35 3.19 -0.13 13.47
C THR A 35 3.03 0.40 12.06
N ILE A 36 2.69 -0.47 11.13
CA ILE A 36 2.53 -0.11 9.72
C ILE A 36 1.09 -0.33 9.33
N THR A 37 0.45 0.70 8.81
CA THR A 37 -0.91 0.61 8.28
C THR A 37 -0.93 1.13 6.86
N SER A 38 -1.86 0.63 6.06
CA SER A 38 -1.98 1.03 4.67
C SER A 38 -3.44 1.05 4.28
N THR A 39 -3.85 2.09 3.55
CA THR A 39 -5.23 2.26 3.09
C THR A 39 -5.22 2.72 1.65
N LEU A 40 -6.07 2.10 0.83
CA LEU A 40 -6.35 2.54 -0.52
C LEU A 40 -7.73 3.19 -0.53
N GLN A 41 -7.80 4.42 -1.05
CA GLN A 41 -9.07 5.10 -1.26
C GLN A 41 -9.41 5.05 -2.75
N ASP A 42 -10.52 4.42 -3.10
CA ASP A 42 -10.93 4.28 -4.49
C ASP A 42 -11.54 5.57 -5.04
N ARG A 43 -11.88 5.55 -6.32
CA ARG A 43 -12.43 6.72 -7.01
C ARG A 43 -13.76 7.18 -6.40
N ALA A 44 -14.51 6.28 -5.80
CA ALA A 44 -15.78 6.62 -5.15
C ALA A 44 -15.59 7.18 -3.73
N GLY A 45 -14.34 7.25 -3.23
CA GLY A 45 -14.03 7.74 -1.90
C GLY A 45 -14.11 6.69 -0.79
N GLN A 46 -14.30 5.43 -1.15
CA GLN A 46 -14.31 4.35 -0.17
C GLN A 46 -12.91 3.92 0.20
N ASN A 47 -12.69 3.68 1.49
CA ASN A 47 -11.40 3.25 2.02
C ASN A 47 -11.35 1.73 2.11
N HIS A 48 -10.24 1.17 1.67
CA HIS A 48 -9.96 -0.27 1.72
C HIS A 48 -8.67 -0.48 2.49
N ASP A 49 -8.79 -1.00 3.71
CA ASP A 49 -7.63 -1.18 4.58
C ASP A 49 -6.86 -2.43 4.16
N MET A 50 -5.54 -2.27 4.01
CA MET A 50 -4.65 -3.37 3.67
C MET A 50 -4.21 -4.12 4.90
N THR A 51 -3.89 -5.40 4.74
CA THR A 51 -3.19 -6.16 5.76
C THR A 51 -1.70 -6.04 5.52
N VAL A 52 -0.94 -5.75 6.57
CA VAL A 52 0.50 -5.56 6.48
C VAL A 52 1.20 -6.67 7.26
N THR A 53 2.15 -7.32 6.63
CA THR A 53 2.98 -8.36 7.25
C THR A 53 4.44 -7.94 7.16
N LEU A 54 5.09 -7.80 8.32
CA LEU A 54 6.49 -7.43 8.40
C LEU A 54 7.37 -8.68 8.31
N ALA A 55 8.41 -8.62 7.46
CA ALA A 55 9.38 -9.70 7.38
C ALA A 55 10.22 -9.79 8.65
N ALA A 56 10.78 -10.96 8.93
CA ALA A 56 11.46 -11.25 10.20
C ALA A 56 12.60 -10.28 10.51
N GLY A 57 13.33 -9.80 9.52
CA GLY A 57 14.44 -8.87 9.75
C GLY A 57 14.01 -7.41 9.86
N GLY A 58 12.75 -7.09 9.62
CA GLY A 58 12.25 -5.72 9.66
C GLY A 58 12.71 -4.86 8.49
N LEU A 59 13.28 -5.43 7.43
CA LEU A 59 13.79 -4.71 6.29
C LEU A 59 12.84 -4.71 5.09
N SER A 60 11.78 -5.49 5.17
CA SER A 60 10.75 -5.52 4.13
C SER A 60 9.40 -5.83 4.75
N PHE A 61 8.35 -5.50 4.03
CA PHE A 61 6.99 -5.83 4.45
C PHE A 61 6.12 -6.02 3.23
N THR A 62 5.02 -6.75 3.42
CA THR A 62 4.04 -7.00 2.38
C THR A 62 2.73 -6.33 2.76
N THR A 63 2.11 -5.64 1.80
CA THR A 63 0.74 -5.15 1.95
C THR A 63 -0.15 -5.96 1.03
N PHE A 64 -1.31 -6.38 1.51
CA PHE A 64 -2.28 -7.07 0.67
C PHE A 64 -3.71 -6.77 1.15
N TYR A 65 -4.64 -6.87 0.22
CA TYR A 65 -6.05 -6.72 0.53
C TYR A 65 -6.70 -8.10 0.63
N SER A 66 -7.23 -8.41 1.80
CA SER A 66 -7.81 -9.74 2.08
C SER A 66 -9.23 -9.89 1.59
N GLY A 67 -9.89 -8.79 1.20
CA GLY A 67 -11.26 -8.82 0.70
C GLY A 67 -11.31 -8.95 -0.83
N GLU A 68 -12.50 -8.80 -1.37
CA GLU A 68 -12.70 -8.80 -2.82
C GLU A 68 -12.46 -7.43 -3.41
N THR A 69 -11.65 -7.38 -4.47
CA THR A 69 -11.39 -6.14 -5.20
C THR A 69 -12.39 -5.90 -6.33
N SER A 70 -13.26 -6.87 -6.61
CA SER A 70 -14.23 -6.78 -7.71
C SER A 70 -15.22 -5.62 -7.55
N ARG A 71 -15.36 -5.10 -6.33
CA ARG A 71 -16.24 -3.96 -6.04
C ARG A 71 -15.52 -2.63 -5.93
N TRP A 72 -14.23 -2.61 -6.16
CA TRP A 72 -13.50 -1.34 -6.19
C TRP A 72 -14.01 -0.48 -7.35
N ALA A 73 -14.15 0.82 -7.10
CA ALA A 73 -14.59 1.73 -8.14
C ALA A 73 -13.55 1.82 -9.25
N LEU A 74 -14.01 1.82 -10.49
CA LEU A 74 -13.12 2.01 -11.63
C LEU A 74 -12.58 3.45 -11.65
N GLY A 75 -11.34 3.60 -12.04
CA GLY A 75 -10.68 4.89 -12.14
C GLY A 75 -9.50 4.99 -11.20
N LEU A 76 -9.02 6.21 -10.99
CA LEU A 76 -7.81 6.45 -10.24
C LEU A 76 -8.06 6.37 -8.73
N ALA A 77 -7.38 5.45 -8.08
CA ALA A 77 -7.36 5.31 -6.63
C ALA A 77 -6.09 5.91 -6.04
N SER A 78 -6.12 6.27 -4.77
CA SER A 78 -4.96 6.78 -4.03
C SER A 78 -4.62 5.82 -2.90
N TRP A 79 -3.34 5.59 -2.67
CA TRP A 79 -2.86 4.61 -1.72
C TRP A 79 -1.61 5.14 -1.02
N ASP A 80 -1.54 5.00 0.30
CA ASP A 80 -0.36 5.36 1.06
C ASP A 80 -0.10 4.35 2.18
N ILE A 81 1.05 4.51 2.82
CA ILE A 81 1.50 3.68 3.91
C ILE A 81 1.86 4.61 5.07
N ARG A 82 1.35 4.29 6.26
CA ARG A 82 1.63 5.05 7.48
C ARG A 82 2.50 4.22 8.40
N PHE A 83 3.58 4.83 8.86
CA PHE A 83 4.51 4.23 9.81
C PHE A 83 4.39 4.96 11.15
N THR A 84 4.12 4.22 12.22
CA THR A 84 4.18 4.75 13.58
C THR A 84 5.36 4.10 14.27
N PHE A 85 6.43 4.85 14.45
CA PHE A 85 7.67 4.34 15.01
C PHE A 85 7.58 4.16 16.52
N PRO A 86 8.40 3.29 17.12
CA PRO A 86 8.50 3.20 18.57
C PRO A 86 8.81 4.58 19.15
N GLY A 87 8.07 4.97 20.17
CA GLY A 87 8.21 6.30 20.78
C GLY A 87 7.22 7.33 20.27
N GLY A 88 6.47 7.03 19.23
CA GLY A 88 5.33 7.82 18.78
C GLY A 88 5.45 8.62 17.49
N PRO A 89 6.64 8.88 16.91
CA PRO A 89 6.70 9.62 15.64
C PRO A 89 5.95 8.90 14.53
N VAL A 90 5.25 9.67 13.69
CA VAL A 90 4.46 9.14 12.58
C VAL A 90 5.00 9.71 11.27
N THR A 91 5.13 8.86 10.27
CA THR A 91 5.48 9.30 8.93
C THR A 91 4.62 8.56 7.90
N HIS A 92 4.42 9.18 6.76
CA HIS A 92 3.65 8.59 5.66
C HIS A 92 4.56 8.46 4.44
N SER A 93 4.30 7.43 3.63
CA SER A 93 4.93 7.33 2.32
C SER A 93 4.38 8.39 1.39
N THR A 94 5.03 8.54 0.23
CA THR A 94 4.43 9.25 -0.89
C THR A 94 3.10 8.62 -1.25
N ILE A 95 2.13 9.42 -1.67
CA ILE A 95 0.85 8.88 -2.15
C ILE A 95 1.08 8.22 -3.50
N PHE A 96 0.71 6.94 -3.59
CA PHE A 96 0.76 6.19 -4.84
C PHE A 96 -0.61 6.24 -5.51
N ARG A 97 -0.62 6.18 -6.83
CA ARG A 97 -1.86 6.14 -7.62
C ARG A 97 -2.01 4.74 -8.22
N VAL A 98 -3.24 4.25 -8.21
CA VAL A 98 -3.57 2.96 -8.80
C VAL A 98 -4.75 3.18 -9.75
N GLN A 99 -4.55 2.88 -11.03
CA GLN A 99 -5.63 2.91 -12.01
C GLN A 99 -6.36 1.59 -11.94
N VAL A 100 -7.55 1.60 -11.37
CA VAL A 100 -8.41 0.41 -11.27
C VAL A 100 -9.19 0.28 -12.57
N GLN A 101 -9.04 -0.85 -13.24
CA GLN A 101 -9.70 -1.10 -14.53
C GLN A 101 -10.51 -2.38 -14.48
N GLU A 102 -11.38 -2.54 -15.46
CA GLU A 102 -12.21 -3.73 -15.58
C GLU A 102 -11.37 -4.92 -16.04
N THR A 103 -11.72 -6.09 -15.56
CA THR A 103 -11.11 -7.34 -16.02
C THR A 103 -11.79 -7.77 -17.32
N ILE A 104 -10.98 -8.01 -18.35
CA ILE A 104 -11.51 -8.47 -19.65
C ILE A 104 -11.65 -9.98 -19.64
N THR A 105 -10.66 -10.70 -19.08
CA THR A 105 -10.69 -12.15 -19.01
C THR A 105 -11.26 -12.58 -17.68
N GLN A 106 -12.29 -13.40 -17.74
CA GLN A 106 -12.93 -13.96 -16.55
C GLN A 106 -12.37 -15.37 -16.33
N ALA A 107 -12.01 -15.66 -15.09
CA ALA A 107 -11.58 -17.00 -14.74
C ALA A 107 -12.79 -17.91 -14.54
#